data_b6f6804462c691fe04c3190fce890835
#
_entry.id   b6f6804462c691fe04c3190fce890835
#
_cell.length_a   1.000
_cell.length_b   1.000
_cell.length_c   1.000
_cell.angle_alpha   90.00
_cell.angle_beta   90.00
_cell.angle_gamma   90.00
#
_symmetry.space_group_name_H-M   'P 1'
#
loop_
_entity.id
_entity.type
_entity.pdbx_description
1 polymer ?
#
loop_
_entity_poly.entity_id
_entity_poly.type
_entity_poly.pdbx_seq_one_letter_code
_entity_poly.pdbx_strand_id
1 'polypeptide(L)'
;MPGLYTHYTFGREVYKQLENNLVKNAIREHRTVYNLGMQGPDIFFYFPGFPLLNRLGRKISNLGTRMHHSPVNPFFMEMLKETCRLKGRQQQVAIAYLAGFCGHLSLDSTAHPMIYHFTEYKEGVKGNFEIHATYETDIDYCIAQKYLKKSPYNIKTKKEMGMTKYESEVVGDLLCKVCAKCYDMNQWKSMYRFAVRNFPVMTSLFQSKTGRRKRILQRIEKLVIGHYQFSPLVVEKKYKMNSRVLNESHHRWENYWKKELVSCKSFLDLFDEARQVYCCMIDAMNEYILQKKYSVHDGSMRNKYVKHKGSMQSKKKQIKMNRAMDEFLRGVGNRSYRSGLSYDEFYTG
;
A
#
# COMPACT_ATOMS: atom_id res chain seq x y z
N MET A 1 7.62 0.49 -8.01
CA MET A 1 6.86 1.10 -6.89
C MET A 1 7.70 2.20 -6.31
N PRO A 2 7.17 3.42 -6.10
CA PRO A 2 7.87 4.39 -5.27
C PRO A 2 8.41 3.68 -4.05
N GLY A 3 9.65 3.93 -3.68
CA GLY A 3 10.34 3.12 -2.69
C GLY A 3 9.66 3.14 -1.31
N LEU A 4 10.10 2.25 -0.44
CA LEU A 4 9.59 2.07 0.92
C LEU A 4 9.51 3.40 1.70
N TYR A 5 10.53 4.24 1.56
CA TYR A 5 10.62 5.48 2.35
C TYR A 5 9.77 6.61 1.78
N THR A 6 9.47 6.56 0.49
CA THR A 6 8.51 7.48 -0.16
C THR A 6 7.10 7.19 0.33
N HIS A 7 6.67 5.92 0.38
CA HIS A 7 5.38 5.53 0.96
C HIS A 7 5.27 5.90 2.44
N TYR A 8 6.31 5.65 3.21
CA TYR A 8 6.35 6.06 4.62
C TYR A 8 6.21 7.59 4.77
N THR A 9 6.94 8.35 3.96
CA THR A 9 6.89 9.82 3.99
C THR A 9 5.53 10.33 3.55
N PHE A 10 4.97 9.76 2.49
CA PHE A 10 3.62 10.05 2.01
C PHE A 10 2.59 9.85 3.12
N GLY A 11 2.61 8.71 3.79
CA GLY A 11 1.72 8.42 4.91
C GLY A 11 1.81 9.45 6.05
N ARG A 12 2.99 10.00 6.31
CA ARG A 12 3.17 11.06 7.31
C ARG A 12 2.57 12.39 6.85
N GLU A 13 2.74 12.72 5.60
CA GLU A 13 2.25 13.99 5.04
C GLU A 13 0.73 14.01 4.89
N VAL A 14 0.13 12.94 4.35
CA VAL A 14 -1.34 12.86 4.22
C VAL A 14 -2.04 12.81 5.57
N TYR A 15 -1.46 12.16 6.59
CA TYR A 15 -2.02 12.15 7.94
C TYR A 15 -2.21 13.56 8.53
N LYS A 16 -1.33 14.51 8.21
CA LYS A 16 -1.43 15.90 8.70
C LYS A 16 -2.69 16.59 8.18
N GLN A 17 -3.15 16.20 6.99
CA GLN A 17 -4.28 16.82 6.30
C GLN A 17 -5.63 16.18 6.63
N LEU A 18 -5.64 14.97 7.19
CA LEU A 18 -6.87 14.31 7.56
C LEU A 18 -7.66 15.11 8.60
N GLU A 19 -8.96 15.16 8.43
CA GLU A 19 -9.87 15.68 9.44
C GLU A 19 -9.91 14.79 10.69
N ASN A 20 -10.29 15.38 11.82
CA ASN A 20 -10.46 14.64 13.07
C ASN A 20 -11.70 13.75 12.99
N ASN A 21 -11.49 12.49 12.64
CA ASN A 21 -12.54 11.50 12.48
C ASN A 21 -12.08 10.15 13.07
N LEU A 22 -12.92 9.12 12.94
CA LEU A 22 -12.67 7.79 13.47
C LEU A 22 -11.39 7.17 12.84
N VAL A 23 -11.17 7.37 11.54
CA VAL A 23 -10.01 6.83 10.83
C VAL A 23 -8.72 7.48 11.30
N LYS A 24 -8.69 8.84 11.41
CA LYS A 24 -7.52 9.54 11.94
C LYS A 24 -7.18 9.14 13.36
N ASN A 25 -8.20 8.92 14.20
CA ASN A 25 -8.01 8.43 15.57
C ASN A 25 -7.39 7.02 15.58
N ALA A 26 -7.88 6.10 14.76
CA ALA A 26 -7.31 4.76 14.63
C ALA A 26 -5.85 4.79 14.15
N ILE A 27 -5.52 5.66 13.19
CA ILE A 27 -4.14 5.87 12.73
C ILE A 27 -3.26 6.40 13.87
N ARG A 28 -3.76 7.32 14.69
CA ARG A 28 -3.01 7.87 15.83
C ARG A 28 -2.66 6.80 16.84
N GLU A 29 -3.62 5.97 17.20
CA GLU A 29 -3.46 4.90 18.19
C GLU A 29 -2.58 3.74 17.68
N HIS A 30 -2.61 3.47 16.36
CA HIS A 30 -1.93 2.35 15.72
C HIS A 30 -1.00 2.81 14.58
N ARG A 31 -0.11 3.78 14.88
CA ARG A 31 0.75 4.42 13.88
C ARG A 31 1.66 3.44 13.16
N THR A 32 2.25 2.48 13.83
CA THR A 32 3.14 1.48 13.22
C THR A 32 2.39 0.56 12.27
N VAL A 33 1.15 0.22 12.59
CA VAL A 33 0.25 -0.55 11.74
C VAL A 33 -0.10 0.21 10.47
N TYR A 34 -0.43 1.49 10.61
CA TYR A 34 -0.68 2.39 9.48
C TYR A 34 0.54 2.51 8.56
N ASN A 35 1.73 2.74 9.14
CA ASN A 35 2.97 2.85 8.37
C ASN A 35 3.30 1.55 7.63
N LEU A 36 2.99 0.38 8.21
CA LEU A 36 3.11 -0.90 7.53
C LEU A 36 2.06 -1.02 6.41
N GLY A 37 0.83 -0.60 6.65
CA GLY A 37 -0.22 -0.55 5.63
C GLY A 37 0.17 0.27 4.41
N MET A 38 0.94 1.36 4.61
CA MET A 38 1.52 2.16 3.53
C MET A 38 2.45 1.38 2.59
N GLN A 39 2.88 0.19 2.98
CA GLN A 39 3.66 -0.69 2.10
C GLN A 39 2.78 -1.60 1.23
N GLY A 40 1.46 -1.56 1.43
CA GLY A 40 0.50 -2.28 0.60
C GLY A 40 0.84 -3.76 0.38
N PRO A 41 0.75 -4.25 -0.86
CA PRO A 41 1.10 -5.62 -1.21
C PRO A 41 2.61 -5.91 -1.21
N ASP A 42 3.46 -4.89 -1.11
CA ASP A 42 4.92 -5.03 -1.15
C ASP A 42 5.49 -5.85 0.01
N ILE A 43 4.77 -5.90 1.12
CA ILE A 43 5.16 -6.73 2.26
C ILE A 43 5.41 -8.18 1.86
N PHE A 44 4.76 -8.66 0.82
CA PHE A 44 4.89 -10.04 0.35
C PHE A 44 6.18 -10.28 -0.44
N PHE A 45 6.80 -9.26 -1.05
CA PHE A 45 8.10 -9.40 -1.74
C PHE A 45 9.27 -9.57 -0.76
N TYR A 46 9.10 -9.11 0.47
CA TYR A 46 10.10 -9.25 1.53
C TYR A 46 9.88 -10.48 2.42
N PHE A 47 8.97 -11.37 2.02
CA PHE A 47 8.80 -12.63 2.73
C PHE A 47 10.11 -13.43 2.63
N PRO A 48 10.69 -13.91 3.76
CA PRO A 48 11.93 -14.66 3.73
C PRO A 48 11.72 -16.02 3.07
N GLY A 49 11.90 -16.03 1.83
CA GLY A 49 11.96 -17.13 0.93
C GLY A 49 13.01 -16.77 -0.09
N PHE A 50 14.30 -16.86 0.31
CA PHE A 50 15.32 -17.00 -0.73
C PHE A 50 14.77 -18.02 -1.73
N PRO A 51 14.79 -17.73 -3.05
CA PRO A 51 14.21 -18.60 -4.07
C PRO A 51 14.71 -20.04 -4.00
N LEU A 52 15.78 -20.29 -3.24
CA LEU A 52 16.38 -21.60 -2.99
C LEU A 52 15.71 -22.43 -1.89
N LEU A 53 14.88 -21.84 -1.00
CA LEU A 53 14.50 -22.54 0.23
C LEU A 53 13.05 -23.02 0.32
N ASN A 54 12.09 -22.51 -0.49
CA ASN A 54 10.72 -23.02 -0.27
C ASN A 54 9.73 -22.70 -1.40
N ARG A 55 9.00 -23.74 -1.88
CA ARG A 55 7.78 -23.60 -2.69
C ARG A 55 6.76 -22.64 -2.06
N LEU A 56 6.74 -22.56 -0.74
CA LEU A 56 5.83 -21.75 0.06
C LEU A 56 6.18 -20.26 0.02
N GLY A 57 7.47 -19.90 0.16
CA GLY A 57 7.94 -18.52 0.03
C GLY A 57 7.67 -17.93 -1.34
N ARG A 58 7.79 -18.74 -2.41
CA ARG A 58 7.43 -18.35 -3.77
C ARG A 58 5.92 -18.06 -3.91
N LYS A 59 5.04 -18.85 -3.28
CA LYS A 59 3.59 -18.61 -3.32
C LYS A 59 3.22 -17.27 -2.68
N ILE A 60 3.84 -16.91 -1.57
CA ILE A 60 3.57 -15.63 -0.90
C ILE A 60 4.16 -14.45 -1.68
N SER A 61 5.37 -14.56 -2.19
CA SER A 61 5.95 -13.52 -3.06
C SER A 61 5.11 -13.33 -4.34
N ASN A 62 4.63 -14.41 -4.94
CA ASN A 62 3.73 -14.37 -6.09
C ASN A 62 2.38 -13.72 -5.76
N LEU A 63 1.93 -13.73 -4.49
CA LEU A 63 0.73 -13.00 -4.08
C LEU A 63 0.93 -11.49 -4.25
N GLY A 64 2.09 -10.95 -3.86
CA GLY A 64 2.42 -9.54 -4.10
C GLY A 64 2.29 -9.17 -5.58
N THR A 65 2.91 -9.97 -6.46
CA THR A 65 2.80 -9.80 -7.92
C THR A 65 1.35 -9.88 -8.38
N ARG A 66 0.60 -10.89 -7.94
CA ARG A 66 -0.80 -11.08 -8.32
C ARG A 66 -1.68 -9.90 -7.91
N MET A 67 -1.46 -9.34 -6.71
CA MET A 67 -2.19 -8.17 -6.23
C MET A 67 -1.94 -6.92 -7.10
N HIS A 68 -0.72 -6.75 -7.62
CA HIS A 68 -0.40 -5.66 -8.53
C HIS A 68 -0.98 -5.82 -9.95
N HIS A 69 -1.39 -7.02 -10.33
CA HIS A 69 -1.90 -7.37 -11.66
C HIS A 69 -3.38 -7.75 -11.67
N SER A 70 -4.08 -7.55 -10.56
CA SER A 70 -5.50 -7.89 -10.44
C SER A 70 -6.33 -6.63 -10.19
N PRO A 71 -7.63 -6.64 -10.59
CA PRO A 71 -8.57 -5.59 -10.20
C PRO A 71 -8.56 -5.37 -8.70
N VAL A 72 -8.47 -4.12 -8.26
CA VAL A 72 -8.26 -3.78 -6.84
C VAL A 72 -9.56 -3.60 -6.06
N ASN A 73 -10.66 -3.23 -6.73
CA ASN A 73 -11.96 -3.00 -6.08
C ASN A 73 -12.45 -4.20 -5.26
N PRO A 74 -12.39 -5.47 -5.74
CA PRO A 74 -12.81 -6.62 -4.94
C PRO A 74 -12.03 -6.73 -3.63
N PHE A 75 -10.72 -6.50 -3.67
CA PHE A 75 -9.86 -6.55 -2.48
C PHE A 75 -10.22 -5.45 -1.48
N PHE A 76 -10.33 -4.19 -1.92
CA PHE A 76 -10.65 -3.07 -1.03
C PHE A 76 -12.06 -3.17 -0.46
N MET A 77 -13.03 -3.62 -1.26
CA MET A 77 -14.38 -3.89 -0.79
C MET A 77 -14.40 -4.95 0.33
N GLU A 78 -13.71 -6.07 0.13
CA GLU A 78 -13.67 -7.13 1.13
C GLU A 78 -12.87 -6.74 2.37
N MET A 79 -11.76 -6.01 2.20
CA MET A 79 -10.99 -5.43 3.31
C MET A 79 -11.86 -4.53 4.18
N LEU A 80 -12.65 -3.63 3.59
CA LEU A 80 -13.52 -2.73 4.35
C LEU A 80 -14.66 -3.50 5.02
N LYS A 81 -15.26 -4.49 4.35
CA LYS A 81 -16.29 -5.36 4.93
C LYS A 81 -15.77 -6.14 6.14
N GLU A 82 -14.60 -6.80 6.00
CA GLU A 82 -13.99 -7.56 7.11
C GLU A 82 -13.55 -6.66 8.26
N THR A 83 -13.02 -5.46 7.99
CA THR A 83 -12.71 -4.44 8.99
C THR A 83 -13.95 -4.07 9.81
N CYS A 84 -15.10 -3.91 9.16
CA CYS A 84 -16.36 -3.59 9.85
C CYS A 84 -16.96 -4.77 10.65
N ARG A 85 -16.56 -6.01 10.38
CA ARG A 85 -16.94 -7.19 11.19
C ARG A 85 -16.19 -7.28 12.51
N LEU A 86 -15.02 -6.67 12.59
CA LEU A 86 -14.23 -6.59 13.82
C LEU A 86 -14.83 -5.56 14.78
N LYS A 87 -14.49 -5.68 16.07
CA LYS A 87 -15.00 -4.78 17.12
C LYS A 87 -13.86 -4.27 18.00
N GLY A 88 -14.09 -3.16 18.69
CA GLY A 88 -13.16 -2.59 19.66
C GLY A 88 -11.77 -2.38 19.08
N ARG A 89 -10.74 -2.75 19.83
CA ARG A 89 -9.34 -2.57 19.43
C ARG A 89 -8.96 -3.31 18.14
N GLN A 90 -9.53 -4.49 17.87
CA GLN A 90 -9.26 -5.20 16.62
C GLN A 90 -9.71 -4.37 15.41
N GLN A 91 -10.88 -3.73 15.50
CA GLN A 91 -11.38 -2.87 14.45
C GLN A 91 -10.48 -1.65 14.23
N GLN A 92 -10.01 -1.02 15.32
CA GLN A 92 -9.08 0.13 15.22
C GLN A 92 -7.77 -0.23 14.50
N VAL A 93 -7.18 -1.39 14.86
CA VAL A 93 -6.00 -1.93 14.17
C VAL A 93 -6.27 -2.13 12.67
N ALA A 94 -7.40 -2.76 12.33
CA ALA A 94 -7.77 -3.02 10.95
C ALA A 94 -8.04 -1.73 10.15
N ILE A 95 -8.67 -0.73 10.76
CA ILE A 95 -8.90 0.60 10.16
C ILE A 95 -7.55 1.27 9.86
N ALA A 96 -6.62 1.28 10.80
CA ALA A 96 -5.31 1.88 10.61
C ALA A 96 -4.54 1.19 9.46
N TYR A 97 -4.59 -0.14 9.40
CA TYR A 97 -3.96 -0.91 8.33
C TYR A 97 -4.56 -0.61 6.95
N LEU A 98 -5.90 -0.66 6.84
CA LEU A 98 -6.62 -0.38 5.59
C LEU A 98 -6.37 1.06 5.12
N ALA A 99 -6.37 2.04 6.04
CA ALA A 99 -6.07 3.42 5.70
C ALA A 99 -4.65 3.57 5.12
N GLY A 100 -3.66 2.85 5.67
CA GLY A 100 -2.33 2.78 5.09
C GLY A 100 -2.34 2.14 3.70
N PHE A 101 -3.06 1.05 3.53
CA PHE A 101 -3.15 0.34 2.25
C PHE A 101 -3.81 1.19 1.14
N CYS A 102 -4.81 2.01 1.49
CA CYS A 102 -5.36 3.03 0.60
C CYS A 102 -4.29 4.04 0.14
N GLY A 103 -3.41 4.45 1.06
CA GLY A 103 -2.32 5.37 0.73
C GLY A 103 -1.28 4.78 -0.22
N HIS A 104 -0.97 3.50 -0.07
CA HIS A 104 -0.11 2.80 -1.02
C HIS A 104 -0.71 2.82 -2.43
N LEU A 105 -1.98 2.42 -2.58
CA LEU A 105 -2.66 2.45 -3.88
C LEU A 105 -2.68 3.86 -4.48
N SER A 106 -3.02 4.87 -3.67
CA SER A 106 -3.09 6.26 -4.15
C SER A 106 -1.77 6.73 -4.75
N LEU A 107 -0.66 6.47 -4.06
CA LEU A 107 0.65 6.90 -4.53
C LEU A 107 1.12 6.09 -5.74
N ASP A 108 1.01 4.77 -5.67
CA ASP A 108 1.45 3.88 -6.75
C ASP A 108 0.69 4.16 -8.05
N SER A 109 -0.63 4.13 -8.02
CA SER A 109 -1.43 4.33 -9.22
C SER A 109 -1.24 5.70 -9.87
N THR A 110 -0.79 6.69 -9.10
CA THR A 110 -0.57 8.05 -9.61
C THR A 110 0.86 8.25 -10.12
N ALA A 111 1.87 7.71 -9.42
CA ALA A 111 3.28 8.02 -9.70
C ALA A 111 3.96 7.01 -10.65
N HIS A 112 3.53 5.76 -10.65
CA HIS A 112 4.16 4.71 -11.46
C HIS A 112 4.21 4.99 -12.96
N PRO A 113 3.17 5.56 -13.61
CA PRO A 113 3.25 5.84 -15.04
C PRO A 113 4.46 6.69 -15.41
N MET A 114 4.82 7.68 -14.61
CA MET A 114 6.02 8.50 -14.79
C MET A 114 7.30 7.68 -14.58
N ILE A 115 7.35 6.87 -13.52
CA ILE A 115 8.53 6.04 -13.20
C ILE A 115 8.78 5.03 -14.31
N TYR A 116 7.75 4.37 -14.82
CA TYR A 116 7.87 3.44 -15.95
C TYR A 116 8.36 4.10 -17.20
N HIS A 117 7.90 5.32 -17.50
CA HIS A 117 8.38 6.08 -18.65
C HIS A 117 9.90 6.34 -18.56
N PHE A 118 10.35 6.94 -17.45
CA PHE A 118 11.76 7.34 -17.33
C PHE A 118 12.72 6.17 -17.09
N THR A 119 12.22 5.02 -16.69
CA THR A 119 13.06 3.83 -16.51
C THR A 119 12.98 2.85 -17.66
N GLU A 120 12.09 3.09 -18.64
CA GLU A 120 11.79 2.18 -19.74
C GLU A 120 11.61 0.73 -19.27
N TYR A 121 11.03 0.58 -18.06
CA TYR A 121 10.94 -0.71 -17.42
C TYR A 121 10.05 -1.67 -18.20
N LYS A 122 10.63 -2.81 -18.55
CA LYS A 122 9.91 -3.93 -19.19
C LYS A 122 9.96 -5.12 -18.26
N GLU A 123 8.80 -5.60 -17.86
CA GLU A 123 8.67 -6.75 -16.99
C GLU A 123 9.24 -8.02 -17.65
N GLY A 124 9.91 -8.86 -16.86
CA GLY A 124 10.55 -10.08 -17.35
C GLY A 124 11.89 -9.88 -18.07
N VAL A 125 12.28 -8.64 -18.36
CA VAL A 125 13.59 -8.37 -18.96
C VAL A 125 14.66 -8.27 -17.87
N LYS A 126 15.66 -9.14 -17.95
CA LYS A 126 16.78 -9.16 -16.99
C LYS A 126 17.50 -7.81 -16.97
N GLY A 127 17.82 -7.33 -15.77
CA GLY A 127 18.52 -6.06 -15.57
C GLY A 127 17.62 -4.81 -15.50
N ASN A 128 16.43 -4.83 -16.08
CA ASN A 128 15.52 -3.67 -16.05
C ASN A 128 15.07 -3.31 -14.62
N PHE A 129 14.96 -4.30 -13.74
CA PHE A 129 14.61 -4.06 -12.35
C PHE A 129 15.64 -3.21 -11.61
N GLU A 130 16.94 -3.33 -11.94
CA GLU A 130 18.00 -2.53 -11.33
C GLU A 130 17.79 -1.03 -11.59
N ILE A 131 17.52 -0.67 -12.85
CA ILE A 131 17.30 0.74 -13.26
C ILE A 131 16.08 1.29 -12.51
N HIS A 132 14.98 0.54 -12.52
CA HIS A 132 13.73 0.90 -11.87
C HIS A 132 13.91 1.08 -10.35
N ALA A 133 14.50 0.10 -9.67
CA ALA A 133 14.74 0.15 -8.23
C ALA A 133 15.74 1.25 -7.81
N THR A 134 16.73 1.54 -8.66
CA THR A 134 17.66 2.66 -8.42
C THR A 134 16.94 4.00 -8.54
N TYR A 135 16.09 4.17 -9.56
CA TYR A 135 15.28 5.37 -9.76
C TYR A 135 14.37 5.64 -8.55
N GLU A 136 13.71 4.59 -8.06
CA GLU A 136 12.87 4.68 -6.86
C GLU A 136 13.66 4.97 -5.58
N THR A 137 14.86 4.41 -5.48
CA THR A 137 15.77 4.72 -4.36
C THR A 137 16.17 6.19 -4.38
N ASP A 138 16.45 6.78 -5.53
CA ASP A 138 16.71 8.21 -5.67
C ASP A 138 15.50 9.05 -5.24
N ILE A 139 14.28 8.66 -5.64
CA ILE A 139 13.04 9.30 -5.19
C ILE A 139 12.91 9.21 -3.66
N ASP A 140 13.20 8.05 -3.05
CA ASP A 140 13.19 7.87 -1.60
C ASP A 140 14.07 8.88 -0.88
N TYR A 141 15.29 9.11 -1.38
CA TYR A 141 16.20 10.11 -0.80
C TYR A 141 15.68 11.53 -0.99
N CYS A 142 15.20 11.87 -2.17
CA CYS A 142 14.68 13.21 -2.46
C CYS A 142 13.46 13.53 -1.58
N ILE A 143 12.50 12.62 -1.51
CA ILE A 143 11.25 12.81 -0.77
C ILE A 143 11.48 12.82 0.74
N ALA A 144 12.30 11.90 1.28
CA ALA A 144 12.63 11.90 2.70
C ALA A 144 13.41 13.16 3.10
N GLN A 145 14.33 13.62 2.26
CA GLN A 145 15.05 14.88 2.52
C GLN A 145 14.13 16.10 2.45
N LYS A 146 13.23 16.17 1.46
CA LYS A 146 12.30 17.29 1.28
C LYS A 146 11.34 17.45 2.45
N TYR A 147 10.66 16.37 2.83
CA TYR A 147 9.56 16.43 3.80
C TYR A 147 9.97 16.11 5.24
N LEU A 148 10.94 15.22 5.44
CA LEU A 148 11.35 14.78 6.78
C LEU A 148 12.69 15.36 7.23
N LYS A 149 13.43 16.02 6.33
CA LYS A 149 14.82 16.52 6.57
C LYS A 149 15.75 15.39 7.05
N LYS A 150 15.54 14.18 6.56
CA LYS A 150 16.27 12.98 6.97
C LYS A 150 16.64 12.13 5.78
N SER A 151 17.79 11.47 5.85
CA SER A 151 18.12 10.38 4.92
C SER A 151 17.25 9.16 5.21
N PRO A 152 16.83 8.37 4.19
CA PRO A 152 16.18 7.07 4.35
C PRO A 152 16.90 6.15 5.34
N TYR A 153 18.22 6.15 5.35
CA TYR A 153 19.02 5.39 6.32
C TYR A 153 18.66 5.68 7.79
N ASN A 154 18.27 6.91 8.10
CA ASN A 154 17.92 7.34 9.46
C ASN A 154 16.48 6.97 9.87
N ILE A 155 15.66 6.52 8.95
CA ILE A 155 14.30 6.04 9.21
C ILE A 155 14.39 4.55 9.59
N LYS A 156 14.23 4.25 10.88
CA LYS A 156 14.40 2.89 11.39
C LYS A 156 13.12 2.07 11.20
N THR A 157 13.09 1.22 10.18
CA THR A 157 11.89 0.45 9.79
C THR A 157 11.32 -0.38 10.93
N LYS A 158 12.17 -1.00 11.78
CA LYS A 158 11.73 -1.73 12.98
C LYS A 158 10.98 -0.85 13.97
N LYS A 159 11.38 0.42 14.14
CA LYS A 159 10.71 1.37 15.03
C LYS A 159 9.43 1.91 14.40
N GLU A 160 9.48 2.26 13.12
CA GLU A 160 8.40 2.98 12.44
C GLU A 160 7.26 2.05 11.96
N MET A 161 7.55 0.75 11.75
CA MET A 161 6.60 -0.23 11.21
C MET A 161 6.51 -1.52 12.05
N GLY A 162 7.26 -1.60 13.16
CA GLY A 162 7.24 -2.77 14.04
C GLY A 162 5.91 -2.83 14.81
N MET A 163 5.21 -3.94 14.68
CA MET A 163 3.93 -4.19 15.35
C MET A 163 4.10 -5.08 16.57
N THR A 164 3.21 -4.94 17.53
CA THR A 164 3.03 -5.90 18.62
C THR A 164 2.57 -7.25 18.08
N LYS A 165 2.72 -8.31 18.88
CA LYS A 165 2.20 -9.64 18.55
C LYS A 165 0.70 -9.58 18.24
N TYR A 166 -0.07 -8.89 19.09
CA TYR A 166 -1.51 -8.70 18.93
C TYR A 166 -1.86 -8.03 17.58
N GLU A 167 -1.21 -6.91 17.25
CA GLU A 167 -1.47 -6.19 16.01
C GLU A 167 -1.12 -7.05 14.77
N SER A 168 0.00 -7.76 14.82
CA SER A 168 0.41 -8.65 13.73
C SER A 168 -0.56 -9.84 13.53
N GLU A 169 -1.17 -10.32 14.62
CA GLU A 169 -2.20 -11.35 14.54
C GLU A 169 -3.49 -10.81 13.90
N VAL A 170 -3.95 -9.63 14.31
CA VAL A 170 -5.15 -9.00 13.73
C VAL A 170 -4.96 -8.72 12.24
N VAL A 171 -3.85 -8.10 11.86
CA VAL A 171 -3.56 -7.77 10.44
C VAL A 171 -3.37 -9.03 9.60
N GLY A 172 -2.61 -10.01 10.11
CA GLY A 172 -2.37 -11.25 9.40
C GLY A 172 -3.65 -12.07 9.19
N ASP A 173 -4.54 -12.12 10.19
CA ASP A 173 -5.83 -12.80 10.07
C ASP A 173 -6.78 -12.10 9.10
N LEU A 174 -6.78 -10.77 9.10
CA LEU A 174 -7.53 -9.96 8.16
C LEU A 174 -7.08 -10.23 6.72
N LEU A 175 -5.78 -10.15 6.47
CA LEU A 175 -5.20 -10.45 5.16
C LEU A 175 -5.50 -11.87 4.69
N CYS A 176 -5.36 -12.86 5.58
CA CYS A 176 -5.67 -14.25 5.28
C CYS A 176 -7.11 -14.42 4.79
N LYS A 177 -8.09 -13.83 5.48
CA LYS A 177 -9.51 -13.90 5.10
C LYS A 177 -9.79 -13.22 3.75
N VAL A 178 -9.22 -12.04 3.54
CA VAL A 178 -9.45 -11.26 2.32
C VAL A 178 -8.77 -11.92 1.12
N CYS A 179 -7.51 -12.36 1.26
CA CYS A 179 -6.79 -13.01 0.18
C CYS A 179 -7.38 -14.38 -0.19
N ALA A 180 -7.95 -15.11 0.77
CA ALA A 180 -8.68 -16.33 0.48
C ALA A 180 -9.89 -16.09 -0.44
N LYS A 181 -10.62 -14.98 -0.20
CA LYS A 181 -11.81 -14.63 -1.00
C LYS A 181 -11.48 -14.02 -2.36
N CYS A 182 -10.46 -13.17 -2.41
CA CYS A 182 -10.15 -12.39 -3.61
C CYS A 182 -9.17 -13.09 -4.57
N TYR A 183 -8.32 -13.96 -4.04
CA TYR A 183 -7.22 -14.55 -4.79
C TYR A 183 -7.16 -16.09 -4.69
N ASP A 184 -8.17 -16.71 -4.10
CA ASP A 184 -8.21 -18.16 -3.84
C ASP A 184 -6.93 -18.67 -3.14
N MET A 185 -6.42 -17.84 -2.21
CA MET A 185 -5.18 -18.09 -1.49
C MET A 185 -5.46 -18.62 -0.08
N ASN A 186 -5.86 -19.89 0.00
CA ASN A 186 -6.13 -20.61 1.26
C ASN A 186 -4.82 -20.99 1.97
N GLN A 187 -4.04 -19.98 2.35
CA GLN A 187 -2.79 -20.18 3.09
C GLN A 187 -3.06 -20.13 4.61
N TRP A 188 -2.13 -20.70 5.38
CA TRP A 188 -2.23 -20.67 6.83
C TRP A 188 -2.09 -19.23 7.37
N LYS A 189 -2.92 -18.86 8.32
CA LYS A 189 -2.85 -17.55 9.00
C LYS A 189 -1.45 -17.19 9.49
N SER A 190 -0.71 -18.19 9.99
CA SER A 190 0.66 -18.03 10.46
C SER A 190 1.59 -17.42 9.42
N MET A 191 1.36 -17.66 8.13
CA MET A 191 2.18 -17.11 7.04
C MET A 191 1.94 -15.62 6.84
N TYR A 192 0.67 -15.18 6.87
CA TYR A 192 0.35 -13.76 6.80
C TYR A 192 0.86 -13.02 8.04
N ARG A 193 0.65 -13.59 9.23
CA ARG A 193 1.19 -13.05 10.49
C ARG A 193 2.72 -12.94 10.45
N PHE A 194 3.38 -13.94 9.86
CA PHE A 194 4.83 -13.95 9.70
C PHE A 194 5.27 -12.87 8.71
N ALA A 195 4.61 -12.71 7.54
CA ALA A 195 4.93 -11.70 6.54
C ALA A 195 4.89 -10.29 7.15
N VAL A 196 3.77 -9.93 7.79
CA VAL A 196 3.58 -8.59 8.38
C VAL A 196 4.54 -8.32 9.54
N ARG A 197 4.85 -9.34 10.37
CA ARG A 197 5.77 -9.20 11.51
C ARG A 197 7.22 -9.05 11.09
N ASN A 198 7.63 -9.76 10.05
CA ASN A 198 9.03 -9.80 9.64
C ASN A 198 9.41 -8.74 8.60
N PHE A 199 8.46 -8.12 7.93
CA PHE A 199 8.73 -7.05 6.97
C PHE A 199 9.67 -5.96 7.51
N PRO A 200 9.43 -5.35 8.70
CA PRO A 200 10.32 -4.32 9.24
C PRO A 200 11.71 -4.85 9.59
N VAL A 201 11.82 -6.14 9.91
CA VAL A 201 13.10 -6.79 10.19
C VAL A 201 13.88 -6.99 8.90
N MET A 202 13.23 -7.55 7.88
CA MET A 202 13.83 -7.79 6.56
C MET A 202 14.29 -6.48 5.91
N THR A 203 13.43 -5.46 5.89
CA THR A 203 13.79 -4.15 5.33
C THR A 203 14.92 -3.45 6.10
N SER A 204 15.07 -3.72 7.40
CA SER A 204 16.22 -3.22 8.17
C SER A 204 17.57 -3.78 7.72
N LEU A 205 17.58 -4.95 7.06
CA LEU A 205 18.80 -5.53 6.48
C LEU A 205 19.29 -4.74 5.26
N PHE A 206 18.39 -4.06 4.58
CA PHE A 206 18.70 -3.17 3.45
C PHE A 206 19.18 -1.77 3.88
N GLN A 207 19.51 -1.57 5.16
CA GLN A 207 20.14 -0.34 5.66
C GLN A 207 21.64 -0.57 5.88
N SER A 208 22.51 0.19 5.21
CA SER A 208 23.96 0.07 5.30
C SER A 208 24.63 1.39 5.67
N LYS A 209 25.36 1.45 6.80
CA LYS A 209 26.04 2.69 7.22
C LYS A 209 27.16 3.09 6.23
N THR A 210 27.89 2.12 5.70
CA THR A 210 29.12 2.32 4.93
C THR A 210 29.05 1.81 3.50
N GLY A 211 27.87 1.35 3.03
CA GLY A 211 27.71 0.70 1.74
C GLY A 211 28.31 -0.73 1.65
N ARG A 212 28.93 -1.23 2.72
CA ARG A 212 29.54 -2.57 2.70
C ARG A 212 28.53 -3.67 2.39
N ARG A 213 27.32 -3.61 2.99
CA ARG A 213 26.25 -4.59 2.72
C ARG A 213 25.83 -4.59 1.26
N LYS A 214 25.70 -3.41 0.64
CA LYS A 214 25.38 -3.27 -0.78
C LYS A 214 26.44 -3.95 -1.65
N ARG A 215 27.72 -3.66 -1.41
CA ARG A 215 28.83 -4.26 -2.17
C ARG A 215 28.92 -5.78 -2.00
N ILE A 216 28.69 -6.31 -0.79
CA ILE A 216 28.66 -7.76 -0.55
C ILE A 216 27.49 -8.39 -1.32
N LEU A 217 26.30 -7.79 -1.20
CA LEU A 217 25.10 -8.26 -1.89
C LEU A 217 25.26 -8.24 -3.40
N GLN A 218 25.84 -7.17 -3.96
CA GLN A 218 26.15 -7.07 -5.39
C GLN A 218 27.07 -8.20 -5.87
N ARG A 219 28.11 -8.56 -5.09
CA ARG A 219 29.01 -9.66 -5.44
C ARG A 219 28.28 -11.00 -5.45
N ILE A 220 27.43 -11.23 -4.44
CA ILE A 220 26.64 -12.47 -4.34
C ILE A 220 25.63 -12.54 -5.51
N GLU A 221 24.91 -11.46 -5.78
CA GLU A 221 23.92 -11.40 -6.86
C GLU A 221 24.57 -11.63 -8.23
N LYS A 222 25.72 -11.00 -8.48
CA LYS A 222 26.46 -11.19 -9.74
C LYS A 222 26.89 -12.64 -9.94
N LEU A 223 27.31 -13.34 -8.86
CA LEU A 223 27.75 -14.73 -8.92
C LEU A 223 26.57 -15.71 -9.04
N VAL A 224 25.45 -15.45 -8.34
CA VAL A 224 24.35 -16.42 -8.18
C VAL A 224 23.22 -16.16 -9.18
N ILE A 225 22.92 -14.90 -9.45
CA ILE A 225 21.74 -14.49 -10.24
C ILE A 225 22.14 -13.90 -11.59
N GLY A 226 23.35 -13.33 -11.69
CA GLY A 226 23.88 -12.67 -12.88
C GLY A 226 23.38 -11.25 -13.10
N HIS A 227 22.51 -10.72 -12.25
CA HIS A 227 22.00 -9.34 -12.27
C HIS A 227 21.66 -8.86 -10.86
N TYR A 228 21.50 -7.52 -10.68
CA TYR A 228 21.21 -6.94 -9.39
C TYR A 228 19.70 -6.85 -9.14
N GLN A 229 19.22 -7.48 -8.07
CA GLN A 229 17.81 -7.54 -7.70
C GLN A 229 17.52 -6.89 -6.34
N PHE A 230 18.38 -7.10 -5.35
CA PHE A 230 18.18 -6.61 -3.99
C PHE A 230 19.14 -5.50 -3.61
N SER A 231 20.34 -5.49 -4.18
CA SER A 231 21.34 -4.47 -3.89
C SER A 231 20.91 -3.05 -4.25
N PRO A 232 20.11 -2.78 -5.30
CA PRO A 232 19.58 -1.45 -5.57
C PRO A 232 18.68 -0.90 -4.44
N LEU A 233 18.01 -1.78 -3.69
CA LEU A 233 17.12 -1.42 -2.58
C LEU A 233 17.90 -1.03 -1.30
N VAL A 234 19.23 -1.22 -1.27
CA VAL A 234 20.03 -0.92 -0.08
C VAL A 234 20.26 0.58 0.05
N VAL A 235 19.71 1.16 1.13
CA VAL A 235 19.93 2.57 1.46
C VAL A 235 21.17 2.77 2.32
N GLU A 236 21.93 3.83 2.02
CA GLU A 236 23.20 4.15 2.65
C GLU A 236 23.13 5.48 3.42
N LYS A 237 23.97 5.63 4.45
CA LYS A 237 24.00 6.87 5.21
C LYS A 237 24.48 8.06 4.37
N LYS A 238 25.52 7.81 3.54
CA LYS A 238 26.04 8.78 2.57
C LYS A 238 25.66 8.29 1.17
N TYR A 239 24.75 8.96 0.54
CA TYR A 239 24.26 8.64 -0.81
C TYR A 239 24.20 9.92 -1.65
N LYS A 240 24.68 9.83 -2.86
CA LYS A 240 24.58 10.92 -3.83
C LYS A 240 23.31 10.70 -4.66
N MET A 241 22.21 11.29 -4.20
CA MET A 241 20.92 11.17 -4.86
C MET A 241 20.93 11.93 -6.20
N ASN A 242 20.18 11.41 -7.15
CA ASN A 242 19.91 12.06 -8.43
C ASN A 242 18.54 12.77 -8.34
N SER A 243 18.52 14.08 -8.11
CA SER A 243 17.27 14.85 -8.01
C SER A 243 16.50 14.97 -9.33
N ARG A 244 17.11 14.68 -10.48
CA ARG A 244 16.44 14.70 -11.79
C ARG A 244 15.29 13.70 -11.88
N VAL A 245 15.29 12.66 -11.03
CA VAL A 245 14.18 11.69 -10.93
C VAL A 245 12.85 12.32 -10.54
N LEU A 246 12.86 13.51 -9.93
CA LEU A 246 11.64 14.24 -9.58
C LEU A 246 10.98 14.94 -10.77
N ASN A 247 11.64 15.05 -11.92
CA ASN A 247 11.15 15.76 -13.11
C ASN A 247 10.69 17.20 -12.80
N GLU A 248 11.40 17.93 -11.94
CA GLU A 248 11.05 19.33 -11.59
C GLU A 248 11.18 20.29 -12.78
N SER A 249 11.87 19.88 -13.85
CA SER A 249 11.92 20.61 -15.12
C SER A 249 10.71 20.35 -16.02
N HIS A 250 9.74 19.58 -15.58
CA HIS A 250 8.50 19.28 -16.30
C HIS A 250 8.70 18.74 -17.73
N HIS A 251 9.71 17.86 -17.91
CA HIS A 251 9.88 17.15 -19.18
C HIS A 251 8.65 16.28 -19.45
N ARG A 252 8.26 16.25 -20.73
CA ARG A 252 7.15 15.44 -21.21
C ARG A 252 7.41 13.95 -20.97
N TRP A 253 6.38 13.23 -20.53
CA TRP A 253 6.37 11.78 -20.40
C TRP A 253 5.01 11.21 -20.80
N GLU A 254 4.98 9.93 -21.16
CA GLU A 254 3.83 9.21 -21.67
C GLU A 254 3.54 8.00 -20.77
N ASN A 255 2.26 7.67 -20.61
CA ASN A 255 1.91 6.43 -19.94
C ASN A 255 2.33 5.23 -20.79
N TYR A 256 3.10 4.31 -20.21
CA TYR A 256 3.65 3.14 -20.92
C TYR A 256 2.57 2.27 -21.58
N TRP A 257 1.40 2.13 -20.91
CA TRP A 257 0.29 1.29 -21.38
C TRP A 257 -0.69 2.03 -22.30
N LYS A 258 -0.77 3.33 -22.23
CA LYS A 258 -1.67 4.18 -23.04
C LYS A 258 -0.92 5.44 -23.44
N LYS A 259 -0.20 5.37 -24.56
CA LYS A 259 0.73 6.42 -25.01
C LYS A 259 0.06 7.77 -25.31
N GLU A 260 -1.26 7.76 -25.55
CA GLU A 260 -2.06 8.97 -25.77
C GLU A 260 -2.18 9.80 -24.47
N LEU A 261 -1.99 9.17 -23.31
CA LEU A 261 -1.96 9.85 -22.03
C LEU A 261 -0.56 10.41 -21.79
N VAL A 262 -0.45 11.70 -22.10
CA VAL A 262 0.78 12.48 -22.00
C VAL A 262 0.67 13.42 -20.79
N SER A 263 1.80 13.63 -20.10
CA SER A 263 1.88 14.56 -18.97
C SER A 263 3.28 15.21 -18.94
N CYS A 264 3.35 16.37 -18.27
CA CYS A 264 4.61 17.03 -17.91
C CYS A 264 4.74 17.17 -16.39
N LYS A 265 3.87 16.50 -15.60
CA LYS A 265 3.89 16.61 -14.15
C LYS A 265 5.21 16.10 -13.58
N SER A 266 5.70 16.81 -12.57
CA SER A 266 6.79 16.34 -11.72
C SER A 266 6.30 15.27 -10.75
N PHE A 267 7.23 14.54 -10.11
CA PHE A 267 6.88 13.61 -9.03
C PHE A 267 6.17 14.32 -7.87
N LEU A 268 6.49 15.58 -7.62
CA LEU A 268 5.87 16.36 -6.56
C LEU A 268 4.41 16.70 -6.88
N ASP A 269 4.09 17.03 -8.13
CA ASP A 269 2.71 17.22 -8.57
C ASP A 269 1.90 15.93 -8.43
N LEU A 270 2.49 14.80 -8.82
CA LEU A 270 1.86 13.48 -8.68
C LEU A 270 1.69 13.08 -7.20
N PHE A 271 2.65 13.43 -6.35
CA PHE A 271 2.56 13.22 -4.92
C PHE A 271 1.39 14.01 -4.30
N ASP A 272 1.18 15.25 -4.75
CA ASP A 272 0.07 16.10 -4.31
C ASP A 272 -1.28 15.61 -4.85
N GLU A 273 -1.33 15.15 -6.09
CA GLU A 273 -2.51 14.51 -6.68
C GLU A 273 -2.89 13.23 -5.94
N ALA A 274 -1.91 12.37 -5.64
CA ALA A 274 -2.13 11.16 -4.83
C ALA A 274 -2.70 11.49 -3.44
N ARG A 275 -2.28 12.62 -2.83
CA ARG A 275 -2.84 13.07 -1.55
C ARG A 275 -4.32 13.39 -1.63
N GLN A 276 -4.78 14.04 -2.71
CA GLN A 276 -6.20 14.34 -2.92
C GLN A 276 -7.01 13.06 -3.07
N VAL A 277 -6.53 12.12 -3.91
CA VAL A 277 -7.16 10.80 -4.09
C VAL A 277 -7.27 10.08 -2.75
N TYR A 278 -6.19 10.06 -1.97
CA TYR A 278 -6.17 9.43 -0.65
C TYR A 278 -7.20 10.03 0.31
N CYS A 279 -7.28 11.36 0.42
CA CYS A 279 -8.24 12.02 1.31
C CYS A 279 -9.68 11.64 0.96
N CYS A 280 -10.05 11.67 -0.33
CA CYS A 280 -11.37 11.23 -0.78
C CYS A 280 -11.68 9.78 -0.39
N MET A 281 -10.71 8.87 -0.54
CA MET A 281 -10.88 7.46 -0.13
C MET A 281 -11.09 7.34 1.39
N ILE A 282 -10.35 8.10 2.20
CA ILE A 282 -10.45 8.05 3.66
C ILE A 282 -11.78 8.61 4.15
N ASP A 283 -12.28 9.69 3.56
CA ASP A 283 -13.57 10.27 3.93
C ASP A 283 -14.71 9.30 3.62
N ALA A 284 -14.73 8.70 2.43
CA ALA A 284 -15.71 7.68 2.06
C ALA A 284 -15.61 6.42 2.94
N MET A 285 -14.39 5.98 3.28
CA MET A 285 -14.15 4.88 4.21
C MET A 285 -14.71 5.18 5.59
N ASN A 286 -14.47 6.39 6.11
CA ASN A 286 -14.98 6.83 7.41
C ASN A 286 -16.52 6.83 7.42
N GLU A 287 -17.14 7.38 6.40
CA GLU A 287 -18.60 7.41 6.25
C GLU A 287 -19.18 5.98 6.26
N TYR A 288 -18.61 5.06 5.48
CA TYR A 288 -19.07 3.66 5.47
C TYR A 288 -19.00 3.00 6.85
N ILE A 289 -17.90 3.20 7.58
CA ILE A 289 -17.71 2.62 8.92
C ILE A 289 -18.74 3.19 9.90
N LEU A 290 -19.02 4.49 9.84
CA LEU A 290 -20.02 5.15 10.66
C LEU A 290 -21.43 4.60 10.37
N GLN A 291 -21.84 4.53 9.11
CA GLN A 291 -23.13 3.97 8.69
C GLN A 291 -23.29 2.52 9.18
N LYS A 292 -22.23 1.73 9.13
CA LYS A 292 -22.25 0.34 9.61
C LYS A 292 -22.42 0.26 11.12
N LYS A 293 -21.75 1.12 11.90
CA LYS A 293 -21.90 1.19 13.37
C LYS A 293 -23.34 1.55 13.78
N TYR A 294 -23.90 2.56 13.14
CA TYR A 294 -25.29 2.98 13.43
C TYR A 294 -26.32 1.89 13.06
N SER A 295 -26.06 1.11 12.02
CA SER A 295 -26.97 0.02 11.63
C SER A 295 -27.03 -1.12 12.66
N VAL A 296 -25.95 -1.38 13.38
CA VAL A 296 -25.86 -2.43 14.39
C VAL A 296 -26.50 -2.01 15.70
N HIS A 297 -26.32 -0.75 16.13
CA HIS A 297 -26.88 -0.25 17.40
C HIS A 297 -28.43 -0.22 17.41
N ASP A 298 -29.03 0.13 16.30
CA ASP A 298 -30.50 0.23 16.18
C ASP A 298 -31.19 -1.14 16.12
N GLY A 299 -30.47 -2.19 15.70
CA GLY A 299 -30.94 -3.58 15.74
C GLY A 299 -31.03 -4.17 17.14
N SER A 300 -30.21 -3.68 18.10
CA SER A 300 -30.18 -4.18 19.46
C SER A 300 -31.25 -3.57 20.36
N MET A 301 -31.83 -2.42 20.01
CA MET A 301 -32.85 -1.71 20.79
C MET A 301 -34.29 -1.97 20.33
N ARG A 302 -34.52 -2.78 19.29
CA ARG A 302 -35.89 -3.04 18.84
C ARG A 302 -36.60 -4.10 19.69
N ASN A 303 -37.36 -3.59 20.61
CA ASN A 303 -38.45 -4.31 21.26
C ASN A 303 -39.47 -4.83 20.23
N LYS A 304 -40.02 -6.02 20.47
CA LYS A 304 -40.87 -6.86 19.59
C LYS A 304 -42.15 -6.24 19.00
N TYR A 305 -42.41 -4.95 19.17
CA TYR A 305 -43.74 -4.37 18.90
C TYR A 305 -43.90 -3.44 17.70
N VAL A 306 -42.87 -3.27 16.81
CA VAL A 306 -43.01 -2.36 15.65
C VAL A 306 -42.63 -3.06 14.33
N LYS A 307 -43.54 -3.91 13.82
CA LYS A 307 -43.30 -4.64 12.54
C LYS A 307 -43.41 -3.81 11.27
N HIS A 308 -44.14 -2.72 11.18
CA HIS A 308 -44.43 -2.03 9.92
C HIS A 308 -43.57 -0.77 9.59
N LYS A 309 -43.17 0.03 10.57
CA LYS A 309 -42.27 1.15 10.35
C LYS A 309 -40.80 0.72 10.16
N GLY A 310 -40.47 -0.51 10.53
CA GLY A 310 -39.14 -1.09 10.47
C GLY A 310 -38.58 -1.33 9.06
N SER A 311 -39.42 -1.64 8.07
CA SER A 311 -38.96 -2.00 6.74
C SER A 311 -38.45 -0.81 5.90
N MET A 312 -39.13 0.34 6.01
CA MET A 312 -38.78 1.54 5.23
C MET A 312 -37.50 2.21 5.77
N GLN A 313 -37.33 2.23 7.08
CA GLN A 313 -36.15 2.78 7.74
C GLN A 313 -34.90 1.88 7.52
N SER A 314 -35.11 0.56 7.52
CA SER A 314 -34.08 -0.43 7.17
C SER A 314 -33.63 -0.31 5.70
N LYS A 315 -34.58 -0.13 4.76
CA LYS A 315 -34.28 0.10 3.35
C LYS A 315 -33.49 1.41 3.14
N LYS A 316 -33.89 2.51 3.78
CA LYS A 316 -33.13 3.77 3.70
C LYS A 316 -31.69 3.66 4.23
N LYS A 317 -31.48 2.93 5.32
CA LYS A 317 -30.15 2.67 5.88
C LYS A 317 -29.30 1.83 4.95
N GLN A 318 -29.88 0.77 4.35
CA GLN A 318 -29.18 -0.06 3.39
C GLN A 318 -28.77 0.74 2.14
N ILE A 319 -29.63 1.62 1.63
CA ILE A 319 -29.31 2.51 0.49
C ILE A 319 -28.14 3.44 0.83
N LYS A 320 -28.15 4.08 2.02
CA LYS A 320 -27.04 4.93 2.46
C LYS A 320 -25.72 4.17 2.58
N MET A 321 -25.76 2.97 3.12
CA MET A 321 -24.59 2.13 3.28
C MET A 321 -24.03 1.67 1.93
N ASN A 322 -24.90 1.28 0.98
CA ASN A 322 -24.47 0.93 -0.37
C ASN A 322 -23.82 2.14 -1.06
N ARG A 323 -24.46 3.33 -0.95
CA ARG A 323 -23.89 4.57 -1.51
C ARG A 323 -22.51 4.89 -0.94
N ALA A 324 -22.30 4.75 0.37
CA ALA A 324 -21.00 4.99 0.98
C ALA A 324 -19.93 3.96 0.52
N MET A 325 -20.32 2.69 0.27
CA MET A 325 -19.43 1.70 -0.35
C MET A 325 -19.09 2.08 -1.78
N ASP A 326 -20.10 2.50 -2.58
CA ASP A 326 -19.90 2.90 -3.96
C ASP A 326 -18.98 4.14 -4.06
N GLU A 327 -19.14 5.11 -3.15
CA GLU A 327 -18.26 6.28 -3.05
C GLU A 327 -16.81 5.87 -2.69
N PHE A 328 -16.63 4.93 -1.75
CA PHE A 328 -15.32 4.40 -1.42
C PHE A 328 -14.67 3.70 -2.62
N LEU A 329 -15.40 2.81 -3.29
CA LEU A 329 -14.90 2.08 -4.47
C LEU A 329 -14.64 3.00 -5.68
N ARG A 330 -15.41 4.10 -5.81
CA ARG A 330 -15.13 5.14 -6.79
C ARG A 330 -13.83 5.87 -6.49
N GLY A 331 -13.54 6.15 -5.22
CA GLY A 331 -12.25 6.69 -4.78
C GLY A 331 -11.08 5.75 -5.08
N VAL A 332 -11.27 4.45 -4.85
CA VAL A 332 -10.31 3.37 -5.24
C VAL A 332 -10.14 3.34 -6.76
N GLY A 333 -11.23 3.52 -7.53
CA GLY A 333 -11.25 3.67 -8.98
C GLY A 333 -10.87 2.42 -9.75
N ASN A 334 -10.83 1.26 -9.11
CA ASN A 334 -10.35 -0.02 -9.67
C ASN A 334 -9.00 0.12 -10.42
N ARG A 335 -8.13 1.02 -9.93
CA ARG A 335 -6.90 1.43 -10.62
C ARG A 335 -5.78 0.40 -10.46
N SER A 336 -5.06 0.18 -11.56
CA SER A 336 -3.82 -0.59 -11.51
C SER A 336 -2.74 0.16 -10.74
N TYR A 337 -2.06 -0.51 -9.82
CA TYR A 337 -0.86 0.00 -9.14
C TYR A 337 0.25 0.43 -10.11
N ARG A 338 0.28 -0.15 -11.29
CA ARG A 338 1.36 0.03 -12.28
C ARG A 338 1.05 1.11 -13.31
N SER A 339 -0.11 0.99 -13.95
CA SER A 339 -0.49 1.87 -15.06
C SER A 339 -1.31 3.09 -14.63
N GLY A 340 -1.87 3.07 -13.42
CA GLY A 340 -2.84 4.07 -12.98
C GLY A 340 -4.20 4.00 -13.69
N LEU A 341 -4.33 3.14 -14.70
CA LEU A 341 -5.54 2.98 -15.48
C LEU A 341 -6.57 2.13 -14.74
N SER A 342 -7.85 2.40 -14.98
CA SER A 342 -8.93 1.58 -14.43
C SER A 342 -8.97 0.23 -15.14
N TYR A 343 -9.12 -0.85 -14.36
CA TYR A 343 -9.37 -2.19 -14.91
C TYR A 343 -10.69 -2.28 -15.67
N ASP A 344 -11.68 -1.46 -15.29
CA ASP A 344 -13.00 -1.46 -15.92
C ASP A 344 -12.98 -0.86 -17.32
N GLU A 345 -12.01 0.04 -17.60
CA GLU A 345 -11.93 0.77 -18.86
C GLU A 345 -10.84 0.23 -19.81
N PHE A 346 -9.77 -0.33 -19.26
CA PHE A 346 -8.57 -0.63 -20.04
C PHE A 346 -8.26 -2.13 -20.16
N TYR A 347 -8.64 -2.94 -19.16
CA TYR A 347 -8.26 -4.37 -19.13
C TYR A 347 -9.40 -5.33 -19.43
N THR A 348 -10.57 -4.83 -19.79
CA THR A 348 -11.78 -5.62 -20.15
C THR A 348 -11.94 -5.86 -21.65
N GLY A 349 -10.93 -5.49 -22.44
CA GLY A 349 -10.88 -5.71 -23.89
C GLY A 349 -10.16 -6.98 -24.30
#